data_e85b9a54124b3019507c6bfa2bab5bfe
#
_entry.id   e85b9a54124b3019507c6bfa2bab5bfe
#
_cell.length_a   1.000
_cell.length_b   1.000
_cell.length_c   1.000
_cell.angle_alpha   90.00
_cell.angle_beta   90.00
_cell.angle_gamma   90.00
#
_symmetry.space_group_name_H-M   'P 1'
#
loop_
_entity.id
_entity.type
_entity.pdbx_description
1 polymer ?
#
loop_
_entity_poly.entity_id
_entity_poly.type
_entity_poly.pdbx_seq_one_letter_code
_entity_poly.pdbx_strand_id
1 'polypeptide(L)'
;MIQKAAASCAILMALGLLSGCAREALPPASSGAAEIAQLREQVAYLRDRQDIVDTLQRYIRGIDRHDKELVRSAFWPEARINLGTPNNREEYVDREEAALAAYAHHQHHVTGQTIDIQGNTAHVESYVWFIAVPRDTSKDTPGPAATPGRPLVREDTQLGSGRYIERWEKRGGEWRILVREYAHDVNTFGKTDDYCGRRPCLTRWDKNDLSYARPLEAQTPEERRALAESNKHTHGGAKSE
;
A
#
# COMPACT_ATOMS: atom_id res chain seq x y z
N MET A 1 -69.94 -42.80 -31.09
CA MET A 1 -71.18 -42.72 -30.28
C MET A 1 -71.08 -41.40 -29.51
N ILE A 2 -71.61 -40.32 -30.04
CA ILE A 2 -72.99 -39.82 -29.87
C ILE A 2 -73.29 -39.59 -28.37
N GLN A 3 -73.36 -38.34 -27.94
CA GLN A 3 -74.52 -37.45 -27.65
C GLN A 3 -74.01 -36.23 -26.92
N LYS A 4 -74.09 -35.03 -27.40
CA LYS A 4 -75.12 -34.04 -27.44
C LYS A 4 -75.94 -33.90 -26.16
N ALA A 5 -75.86 -32.69 -25.54
CA ALA A 5 -77.00 -31.82 -25.14
C ALA A 5 -76.40 -30.66 -24.34
N ALA A 6 -76.53 -29.49 -24.68
CA ALA A 6 -77.62 -28.56 -24.83
C ALA A 6 -77.62 -27.51 -23.71
N ALA A 7 -77.58 -26.29 -24.14
CA ALA A 7 -77.66 -24.98 -23.58
C ALA A 7 -78.52 -24.82 -22.33
N SER A 8 -78.08 -23.91 -21.45
CA SER A 8 -79.05 -22.97 -20.83
C SER A 8 -78.34 -21.68 -20.46
N CYS A 9 -78.88 -20.60 -20.94
CA CYS A 9 -78.56 -19.20 -20.73
C CYS A 9 -79.04 -18.79 -19.36
N ALA A 10 -78.19 -18.19 -18.56
CA ALA A 10 -78.66 -17.35 -17.44
C ALA A 10 -77.76 -16.13 -17.32
N ILE A 11 -78.34 -15.06 -17.67
CA ILE A 11 -77.84 -13.70 -17.43
C ILE A 11 -77.96 -13.38 -15.94
N LEU A 12 -76.84 -13.07 -15.28
CA LEU A 12 -76.87 -12.38 -13.98
C LEU A 12 -75.73 -11.35 -13.91
N MET A 13 -76.16 -10.18 -13.99
CA MET A 13 -75.76 -8.86 -13.44
C MET A 13 -74.31 -8.74 -12.89
N ALA A 14 -73.75 -7.68 -13.43
CA ALA A 14 -72.58 -6.97 -12.95
C ALA A 14 -72.63 -6.62 -11.45
N LEU A 15 -71.61 -7.00 -10.70
CA LEU A 15 -71.18 -6.26 -9.52
C LEU A 15 -69.74 -5.95 -9.67
N GLY A 16 -69.47 -4.66 -9.66
CA GLY A 16 -68.09 -4.15 -9.84
C GLY A 16 -67.13 -4.63 -8.76
N LEU A 17 -66.09 -5.30 -9.21
CA LEU A 17 -64.87 -5.44 -8.44
C LEU A 17 -64.02 -4.20 -8.66
N LEU A 18 -64.18 -3.22 -7.75
CA LEU A 18 -63.18 -2.21 -7.50
C LEU A 18 -61.91 -2.92 -7.05
N SER A 19 -61.04 -3.21 -8.02
CA SER A 19 -59.66 -3.54 -7.72
C SER A 19 -59.04 -2.35 -7.00
N GLY A 20 -59.07 -2.39 -5.69
CA GLY A 20 -58.26 -1.55 -4.87
C GLY A 20 -56.81 -1.82 -5.24
N CYS A 21 -56.17 -0.92 -5.96
CA CYS A 21 -54.71 -0.86 -5.98
C CYS A 21 -54.26 -0.75 -4.52
N ALA A 22 -53.81 -1.86 -3.97
CA ALA A 22 -53.04 -1.83 -2.74
C ALA A 22 -51.85 -0.93 -3.05
N ARG A 23 -51.93 0.32 -2.62
CA ARG A 23 -50.80 1.22 -2.58
C ARG A 23 -49.83 0.54 -1.61
N GLU A 24 -48.79 -0.11 -2.15
CA GLU A 24 -47.67 -0.53 -1.34
C GLU A 24 -47.26 0.71 -0.56
N ALA A 25 -47.43 0.64 0.75
CA ALA A 25 -46.98 1.70 1.64
C ALA A 25 -45.46 1.79 1.45
N LEU A 26 -45.00 2.87 0.85
CA LEU A 26 -43.60 3.20 0.83
C LEU A 26 -43.08 3.07 2.28
N PRO A 27 -41.93 2.39 2.50
CA PRO A 27 -41.39 2.31 3.84
C PRO A 27 -41.29 3.72 4.44
N PRO A 28 -41.55 3.89 5.73
CA PRO A 28 -41.55 5.21 6.35
C PRO A 28 -40.19 5.85 6.02
N ALA A 29 -40.24 7.04 5.41
CA ALA A 29 -39.05 7.80 5.09
C ALA A 29 -38.24 7.92 6.38
N SER A 30 -37.11 7.25 6.44
CA SER A 30 -36.13 7.47 7.53
C SER A 30 -35.98 8.98 7.64
N SER A 31 -36.14 9.57 8.83
CA SER A 31 -36.06 11.01 8.95
C SER A 31 -34.72 11.43 8.32
N GLY A 32 -34.69 12.45 7.46
CA GLY A 32 -33.43 12.84 6.76
C GLY A 32 -32.25 13.05 7.71
N ALA A 33 -32.54 13.32 9.00
CA ALA A 33 -31.54 13.38 10.04
C ALA A 33 -30.87 12.02 10.34
N ALA A 34 -31.61 10.92 10.34
CA ALA A 34 -31.07 9.57 10.57
C ALA A 34 -30.20 9.11 9.38
N GLU A 35 -30.66 9.40 8.17
CA GLU A 35 -29.89 9.11 6.95
C GLU A 35 -28.58 9.92 6.90
N ILE A 36 -28.64 11.21 7.24
CA ILE A 36 -27.45 12.06 7.33
C ILE A 36 -26.48 11.54 8.39
N ALA A 37 -26.96 11.09 9.55
CA ALA A 37 -26.13 10.50 10.60
C ALA A 37 -25.42 9.23 10.10
N GLN A 38 -26.14 8.34 9.45
CA GLN A 38 -25.59 7.13 8.86
C GLN A 38 -24.55 7.41 7.77
N LEU A 39 -24.81 8.37 6.88
CA LEU A 39 -23.86 8.78 5.84
C LEU A 39 -22.60 9.38 6.45
N ARG A 40 -22.71 10.17 7.51
CA ARG A 40 -21.53 10.72 8.23
C ARG A 40 -20.66 9.61 8.83
N GLU A 41 -21.27 8.60 9.40
CA GLU A 41 -20.55 7.45 9.96
C GLU A 41 -19.82 6.66 8.86
N GLN A 42 -20.48 6.39 7.74
CA GLN A 42 -19.89 5.74 6.59
C GLN A 42 -18.71 6.56 6.01
N VAL A 43 -18.89 7.87 5.88
CA VAL A 43 -17.82 8.77 5.41
C VAL A 43 -16.65 8.79 6.39
N ALA A 44 -16.89 8.81 7.70
CA ALA A 44 -15.84 8.75 8.70
C ALA A 44 -15.04 7.45 8.59
N TYR A 45 -15.72 6.31 8.47
CA TYR A 45 -15.08 5.00 8.27
C TYR A 45 -14.23 4.96 7.00
N LEU A 46 -14.75 5.46 5.88
CA LEU A 46 -14.01 5.50 4.61
C LEU A 46 -12.77 6.41 4.69
N ARG A 47 -12.87 7.55 5.40
CA ARG A 47 -11.72 8.42 5.65
C ARG A 47 -10.66 7.72 6.50
N ASP A 48 -11.06 7.06 7.58
CA ASP A 48 -10.13 6.32 8.43
C ASP A 48 -9.39 5.22 7.64
N ARG A 49 -10.09 4.49 6.78
CA ARG A 49 -9.46 3.53 5.89
C ARG A 49 -8.47 4.19 4.93
N GLN A 50 -8.84 5.32 4.35
CA GLN A 50 -7.98 6.05 3.41
C GLN A 50 -6.73 6.59 4.12
N ASP A 51 -6.88 7.15 5.32
CA ASP A 51 -5.77 7.66 6.13
C ASP A 51 -4.76 6.57 6.49
N ILE A 52 -5.23 5.35 6.78
CA ILE A 52 -4.36 4.18 6.98
C ILE A 52 -3.59 3.84 5.70
N VAL A 53 -4.28 3.77 4.56
CA VAL A 53 -3.65 3.47 3.26
C VAL A 53 -2.63 4.55 2.90
N ASP A 54 -2.98 5.83 3.05
CA ASP A 54 -2.09 6.95 2.74
C ASP A 54 -0.85 6.95 3.65
N THR A 55 -1.01 6.56 4.91
CA THR A 55 0.11 6.41 5.85
C THR A 55 1.04 5.26 5.45
N LEU A 56 0.50 4.12 4.99
CA LEU A 56 1.30 3.04 4.42
C LEU A 56 2.07 3.49 3.18
N GLN A 57 1.42 4.20 2.26
CA GLN A 57 2.08 4.71 1.04
C GLN A 57 3.16 5.74 1.39
N ARG A 58 2.91 6.60 2.38
CA ARG A 58 3.90 7.55 2.88
C ARG A 58 5.11 6.86 3.48
N TYR A 59 4.89 5.78 4.25
CA TYR A 59 5.95 4.94 4.80
C TYR A 59 6.80 4.31 3.68
N ILE A 60 6.19 3.66 2.69
CA ILE A 60 6.89 3.03 1.56
C ILE A 60 7.70 4.06 0.77
N ARG A 61 7.10 5.23 0.51
CA ARG A 61 7.82 6.32 -0.13
C ARG A 61 9.04 6.75 0.69
N GLY A 62 8.91 6.82 2.02
CA GLY A 62 10.01 7.15 2.92
C GLY A 62 11.15 6.14 2.81
N ILE A 63 10.83 4.86 2.84
CA ILE A 63 11.79 3.77 2.66
C ILE A 63 12.49 3.89 1.30
N ASP A 64 11.73 3.98 0.21
CA ASP A 64 12.27 3.97 -1.16
C ASP A 64 13.01 5.26 -1.55
N ARG A 65 12.93 6.32 -0.77
CA ARG A 65 13.60 7.61 -1.00
C ARG A 65 14.56 8.01 0.10
N HIS A 66 14.83 7.10 1.06
CA HIS A 66 15.70 7.36 2.21
C HIS A 66 15.26 8.62 3.01
N ASP A 67 13.96 8.87 3.07
CA ASP A 67 13.38 9.96 3.85
C ASP A 67 12.94 9.46 5.22
N LYS A 68 13.88 9.54 6.19
CA LYS A 68 13.65 9.10 7.57
C LYS A 68 12.45 9.76 8.22
N GLU A 69 12.15 11.01 7.88
CA GLU A 69 11.02 11.74 8.49
C GLU A 69 9.68 11.18 7.99
N LEU A 70 9.58 10.82 6.71
CA LEU A 70 8.41 10.13 6.20
C LEU A 70 8.23 8.77 6.88
N VAL A 71 9.32 8.02 7.07
CA VAL A 71 9.27 6.73 7.77
C VAL A 71 8.81 6.94 9.21
N ARG A 72 9.41 7.88 9.96
CA ARG A 72 9.02 8.20 11.34
C ARG A 72 7.56 8.58 11.46
N SER A 73 7.04 9.35 10.49
CA SER A 73 5.66 9.85 10.50
C SER A 73 4.60 8.75 10.45
N ALA A 74 4.97 7.56 10.00
CA ALA A 74 4.06 6.42 9.92
C ALA A 74 3.89 5.67 11.25
N PHE A 75 4.76 5.90 12.22
CA PHE A 75 4.78 5.18 13.49
C PHE A 75 4.57 6.12 14.68
N TRP A 76 3.93 5.62 15.73
CA TRP A 76 3.93 6.31 17.02
C TRP A 76 5.34 6.27 17.64
N PRO A 77 5.72 7.25 18.48
CA PRO A 77 7.07 7.30 19.06
C PRO A 77 7.48 6.01 19.80
N GLU A 78 6.52 5.41 20.50
CA GLU A 78 6.71 4.17 21.27
C GLU A 78 6.40 2.89 20.47
N ALA A 79 6.27 2.98 19.15
CA ALA A 79 5.97 1.83 18.31
C ALA A 79 7.00 0.71 18.47
N ARG A 80 6.51 -0.52 18.37
CA ARG A 80 7.32 -1.75 18.38
C ARG A 80 7.28 -2.38 17.02
N ILE A 81 8.46 -2.55 16.42
CA ILE A 81 8.59 -3.02 15.05
C ILE A 81 9.52 -4.23 15.03
N ASN A 82 9.03 -5.34 14.52
CA ASN A 82 9.77 -6.59 14.43
C ASN A 82 9.84 -7.07 12.96
N LEU A 83 11.01 -6.92 12.38
CA LEU A 83 11.38 -7.48 11.07
C LEU A 83 12.50 -8.52 11.25
N GLY A 84 12.28 -9.46 12.17
CA GLY A 84 13.28 -10.46 12.59
C GLY A 84 14.07 -10.08 13.84
N THR A 85 14.18 -8.78 14.16
CA THR A 85 14.74 -8.26 15.40
C THR A 85 13.82 -7.18 15.93
N PRO A 86 13.34 -7.28 17.20
CA PRO A 86 12.49 -6.25 17.79
C PRO A 86 13.23 -4.93 17.94
N ASN A 87 12.58 -3.83 17.59
CA ASN A 87 13.12 -2.48 17.69
C ASN A 87 12.05 -1.50 18.15
N ASN A 88 12.46 -0.42 18.77
CA ASN A 88 11.65 0.79 18.84
C ASN A 88 11.72 1.55 17.50
N ARG A 89 10.92 2.62 17.38
CA ARG A 89 10.84 3.41 16.14
C ARG A 89 12.20 3.95 15.67
N GLU A 90 13.00 4.53 16.56
CA GLU A 90 14.27 5.17 16.17
C GLU A 90 15.32 4.12 15.77
N GLU A 91 15.45 3.06 16.56
CA GLU A 91 16.31 1.92 16.21
C GLU A 91 15.93 1.30 14.86
N TYR A 92 14.63 1.19 14.59
CA TYR A 92 14.13 0.69 13.32
C TYR A 92 14.53 1.60 12.17
N VAL A 93 14.26 2.92 12.28
CA VAL A 93 14.55 3.90 11.22
C VAL A 93 16.04 3.93 10.89
N ASP A 94 16.90 3.94 11.90
CA ASP A 94 18.35 3.97 11.71
C ASP A 94 18.88 2.68 11.13
N ARG A 95 18.36 1.54 11.55
CA ARG A 95 18.73 0.25 11.02
C ARG A 95 18.29 0.08 9.55
N GLU A 96 17.07 0.45 9.21
CA GLU A 96 16.58 0.36 7.83
C GLU A 96 17.38 1.25 6.89
N GLU A 97 17.69 2.47 7.30
CA GLU A 97 18.54 3.36 6.52
C GLU A 97 19.93 2.75 6.26
N ALA A 98 20.57 2.24 7.32
CA ALA A 98 21.87 1.58 7.19
C ALA A 98 21.80 0.33 6.31
N ALA A 99 20.69 -0.41 6.42
CA ALA A 99 20.44 -1.60 5.65
C ALA A 99 20.27 -1.29 4.17
N LEU A 100 19.43 -0.32 3.85
CA LEU A 100 19.10 0.06 2.48
C LEU A 100 20.27 0.75 1.77
N ALA A 101 21.17 1.39 2.50
CA ALA A 101 22.41 1.95 1.95
C ALA A 101 23.30 0.92 1.24
N ALA A 102 23.15 -0.38 1.56
CA ALA A 102 23.87 -1.47 0.89
C ALA A 102 23.35 -1.79 -0.52
N TYR A 103 22.19 -1.23 -0.91
CA TYR A 103 21.61 -1.48 -2.23
C TYR A 103 21.87 -0.34 -3.20
N ALA A 104 22.08 -0.67 -4.48
CA ALA A 104 22.14 0.29 -5.57
C ALA A 104 20.74 0.72 -6.01
N HIS A 105 19.80 -0.20 -5.94
CA HIS A 105 18.38 0.05 -6.22
C HIS A 105 17.54 -0.81 -5.28
N HIS A 106 16.44 -0.27 -4.82
CA HIS A 106 15.38 -1.03 -4.17
C HIS A 106 14.03 -0.38 -4.42
N GLN A 107 13.00 -1.19 -4.34
CA GLN A 107 11.62 -0.73 -4.47
C GLN A 107 10.72 -1.67 -3.67
N HIS A 108 9.81 -1.10 -2.90
CA HIS A 108 8.83 -1.82 -2.11
C HIS A 108 7.42 -1.60 -2.64
N HIS A 109 6.61 -2.64 -2.55
CA HIS A 109 5.19 -2.59 -2.88
C HIS A 109 4.39 -3.16 -1.72
N VAL A 110 3.41 -2.39 -1.25
CA VAL A 110 2.44 -2.83 -0.25
C VAL A 110 1.06 -2.81 -0.86
N THR A 111 0.41 -3.96 -0.89
CA THR A 111 -0.87 -4.18 -1.57
C THR A 111 -1.79 -5.06 -0.75
N GLY A 112 -3.04 -5.21 -1.18
CA GLY A 112 -3.98 -6.18 -0.62
C GLY A 112 -4.28 -5.96 0.86
N GLN A 113 -4.49 -4.70 1.28
CA GLN A 113 -4.75 -4.37 2.67
C GLN A 113 -6.10 -4.90 3.14
N THR A 114 -6.06 -5.78 4.15
CA THR A 114 -7.23 -6.11 4.97
C THR A 114 -7.19 -5.22 6.21
N ILE A 115 -8.22 -4.38 6.37
CA ILE A 115 -8.28 -3.36 7.43
C ILE A 115 -9.54 -3.57 8.25
N ASP A 116 -9.39 -3.90 9.53
CA ASP A 116 -10.45 -4.01 10.52
C ASP A 116 -10.32 -2.87 11.53
N ILE A 117 -11.27 -1.91 11.49
CA ILE A 117 -11.29 -0.71 12.34
C ILE A 117 -12.29 -0.90 13.45
N GLN A 118 -11.86 -0.73 14.69
CA GLN A 118 -12.67 -0.79 15.90
C GLN A 118 -12.45 0.47 16.76
N GLY A 119 -13.28 1.47 16.56
CA GLY A 119 -13.12 2.77 17.22
C GLY A 119 -11.81 3.46 16.81
N ASN A 120 -10.90 3.66 17.76
CA ASN A 120 -9.60 4.30 17.53
C ASN A 120 -8.46 3.29 17.37
N THR A 121 -8.76 2.03 17.17
CA THR A 121 -7.77 0.97 16.86
C THR A 121 -8.08 0.31 15.54
N ALA A 122 -7.06 -0.19 14.85
CA ALA A 122 -7.23 -1.00 13.66
C ALA A 122 -6.23 -2.15 13.63
N HIS A 123 -6.66 -3.29 13.09
CA HIS A 123 -5.79 -4.37 12.70
C HIS A 123 -5.66 -4.36 11.18
N VAL A 124 -4.42 -4.37 10.70
CA VAL A 124 -4.12 -4.28 9.27
C VAL A 124 -3.18 -5.41 8.90
N GLU A 125 -3.56 -6.16 7.88
CA GLU A 125 -2.66 -7.08 7.19
C GLU A 125 -2.42 -6.55 5.77
N SER A 126 -1.17 -6.54 5.33
CA SER A 126 -0.79 -6.09 3.99
C SER A 126 0.22 -7.04 3.40
N TYR A 127 0.06 -7.39 2.13
CA TYR A 127 1.11 -8.07 1.39
C TYR A 127 2.19 -7.06 1.00
N VAL A 128 3.43 -7.45 1.25
CA VAL A 128 4.59 -6.68 0.84
C VAL A 128 5.50 -7.53 -0.02
N TRP A 129 5.99 -6.96 -1.09
CA TRP A 129 7.09 -7.50 -1.84
C TRP A 129 8.08 -6.39 -2.20
N PHE A 130 9.33 -6.76 -2.37
CA PHE A 130 10.37 -5.81 -2.73
C PHE A 130 11.37 -6.45 -3.69
N ILE A 131 11.97 -5.59 -4.49
CA ILE A 131 13.13 -5.92 -5.28
C ILE A 131 14.30 -5.06 -4.78
N ALA A 132 15.48 -5.67 -4.64
CA ALA A 132 16.67 -4.97 -4.20
C ALA A 132 17.90 -5.47 -4.98
N VAL A 133 18.67 -4.53 -5.50
CA VAL A 133 19.90 -4.77 -6.25
C VAL A 133 21.07 -4.30 -5.40
N PRO A 134 21.95 -5.18 -4.95
CA PRO A 134 23.09 -4.79 -4.13
C PRO A 134 24.00 -3.77 -4.84
N ARG A 135 24.65 -2.89 -4.07
CA ARG A 135 25.79 -2.13 -4.56
C ARG A 135 26.95 -3.09 -4.80
N ASP A 136 27.87 -2.68 -5.68
CA ASP A 136 29.18 -3.31 -5.79
C ASP A 136 29.99 -2.99 -4.53
N THR A 137 29.71 -3.72 -3.49
CA THR A 137 30.52 -3.68 -2.29
C THR A 137 31.53 -4.81 -2.41
N SER A 138 32.81 -4.48 -2.25
CA SER A 138 33.84 -5.47 -2.01
C SER A 138 33.33 -6.51 -1.01
N LYS A 139 33.74 -7.74 -1.16
CA LYS A 139 33.25 -8.99 -0.54
C LYS A 139 32.98 -8.99 0.98
N ASP A 140 33.16 -7.86 1.64
CA ASP A 140 33.22 -7.74 3.11
C ASP A 140 32.03 -7.03 3.76
N THR A 141 31.01 -6.60 2.99
CA THR A 141 29.83 -5.98 3.59
C THR A 141 28.68 -6.98 3.62
N PRO A 142 28.30 -7.51 4.79
CA PRO A 142 27.10 -8.33 4.91
C PRO A 142 25.89 -7.48 4.50
N GLY A 143 25.18 -7.89 3.48
CA GLY A 143 23.90 -7.29 3.14
C GLY A 143 22.91 -7.47 4.29
N PRO A 144 22.07 -6.47 4.57
CA PRO A 144 21.20 -6.43 5.74
C PRO A 144 20.12 -7.51 5.79
N ALA A 145 19.80 -8.08 4.66
CA ALA A 145 18.83 -9.17 4.53
C ALA A 145 19.46 -10.45 3.97
N ALA A 146 20.80 -10.55 4.04
CA ALA A 146 21.46 -11.77 3.63
C ALA A 146 20.92 -12.94 4.46
N THR A 147 20.50 -13.98 3.80
CA THR A 147 20.29 -15.26 4.44
C THR A 147 21.57 -15.59 5.22
N PRO A 148 21.49 -15.95 6.50
CA PRO A 148 22.70 -16.26 7.26
C PRO A 148 23.63 -17.20 6.50
N GLY A 149 24.89 -16.80 6.30
CA GLY A 149 25.89 -17.59 5.58
C GLY A 149 25.97 -17.38 4.07
N ARG A 150 25.13 -16.51 3.47
CA ARG A 150 25.23 -16.16 2.05
C ARG A 150 25.56 -14.67 1.88
N PRO A 151 26.78 -14.30 1.46
CA PRO A 151 27.07 -12.91 1.10
C PRO A 151 26.25 -12.51 -0.13
N LEU A 152 25.69 -11.32 -0.14
CA LEU A 152 25.09 -10.72 -1.34
C LEU A 152 26.23 -10.40 -2.31
N VAL A 153 26.10 -10.84 -3.55
CA VAL A 153 27.00 -10.46 -4.64
C VAL A 153 26.25 -9.49 -5.58
N ARG A 154 27.01 -8.60 -6.22
CA ARG A 154 26.44 -7.57 -7.12
C ARG A 154 25.48 -8.11 -8.18
N GLU A 155 25.68 -9.36 -8.58
CA GLU A 155 24.87 -10.03 -9.62
C GLU A 155 23.55 -10.59 -9.07
N ASP A 156 23.34 -10.55 -7.77
CA ASP A 156 22.17 -11.16 -7.12
C ASP A 156 21.13 -10.10 -6.81
N THR A 157 20.16 -9.92 -7.71
CA THR A 157 18.92 -9.24 -7.36
C THR A 157 18.16 -10.06 -6.34
N GLN A 158 17.80 -9.46 -5.24
CA GLN A 158 16.89 -10.04 -4.25
C GLN A 158 15.45 -9.67 -4.61
N LEU A 159 14.59 -10.67 -4.67
CA LEU A 159 13.13 -10.50 -4.67
C LEU A 159 12.60 -11.16 -3.41
N GLY A 160 12.04 -10.36 -2.53
CA GLY A 160 11.45 -10.82 -1.28
C GLY A 160 9.97 -10.51 -1.20
N SER A 161 9.23 -11.38 -0.51
CA SER A 161 7.84 -11.12 -0.16
C SER A 161 7.49 -11.60 1.23
N GLY A 162 6.43 -11.00 1.77
CA GLY A 162 5.89 -11.33 3.07
C GLY A 162 4.65 -10.51 3.37
N ARG A 163 4.32 -10.42 4.65
CA ARG A 163 3.17 -9.65 5.11
C ARG A 163 3.56 -8.79 6.29
N TYR A 164 3.07 -7.56 6.31
CA TYR A 164 3.00 -6.77 7.52
C TYR A 164 1.70 -7.12 8.24
N ILE A 165 1.81 -7.41 9.51
CA ILE A 165 0.68 -7.66 10.43
C ILE A 165 0.78 -6.60 11.50
N GLU A 166 -0.22 -5.73 11.57
CA GLU A 166 -0.09 -4.47 12.28
C GLU A 166 -1.26 -4.16 13.19
N ARG A 167 -0.95 -3.52 14.32
CA ARG A 167 -1.91 -2.80 15.14
C ARG A 167 -1.67 -1.30 14.99
N TRP A 168 -2.74 -0.60 14.70
CA TRP A 168 -2.78 0.84 14.50
C TRP A 168 -3.59 1.50 15.59
N GLU A 169 -3.26 2.75 15.88
CA GLU A 169 -4.05 3.60 16.76
C GLU A 169 -4.28 4.98 16.12
N LYS A 170 -5.49 5.52 16.36
CA LYS A 170 -5.86 6.88 15.99
C LYS A 170 -5.74 7.78 17.22
N ARG A 171 -4.88 8.79 17.14
CA ARG A 171 -4.68 9.77 18.22
C ARG A 171 -4.65 11.18 17.63
N GLY A 172 -5.46 12.09 18.17
CA GLY A 172 -5.54 13.46 17.64
C GLY A 172 -5.99 13.54 16.17
N GLY A 173 -6.73 12.54 15.69
CA GLY A 173 -7.18 12.46 14.30
C GLY A 173 -6.22 11.76 13.34
N GLU A 174 -5.04 11.36 13.77
CA GLU A 174 -4.02 10.72 12.94
C GLU A 174 -3.94 9.21 13.19
N TRP A 175 -3.97 8.41 12.13
CA TRP A 175 -3.69 6.99 12.17
C TRP A 175 -2.20 6.72 12.00
N ARG A 176 -1.59 6.00 12.96
CA ARG A 176 -0.20 5.54 12.87
C ARG A 176 -0.05 4.12 13.40
N ILE A 177 1.01 3.47 12.97
CA ILE A 177 1.37 2.11 13.40
C ILE A 177 1.91 2.16 14.83
N LEU A 178 1.36 1.29 15.70
CA LEU A 178 1.88 1.10 17.05
C LEU A 178 2.66 -0.20 17.19
N VAL A 179 2.24 -1.25 16.48
CA VAL A 179 2.95 -2.53 16.46
C VAL A 179 3.01 -3.01 15.02
N ARG A 180 4.17 -3.46 14.58
CA ARG A 180 4.36 -4.16 13.31
C ARG A 180 5.12 -5.45 13.53
N GLU A 181 4.59 -6.54 13.00
CA GLU A 181 5.27 -7.81 12.80
C GLU A 181 5.43 -8.06 11.29
N TYR A 182 6.56 -8.56 10.88
CA TYR A 182 6.80 -8.99 9.51
C TYR A 182 6.82 -10.51 9.43
N ALA A 183 5.82 -11.06 8.75
CA ALA A 183 5.78 -12.46 8.40
C ALA A 183 6.46 -12.65 7.04
N HIS A 184 7.65 -13.21 7.06
CA HIS A 184 8.44 -13.47 5.86
C HIS A 184 7.93 -14.71 5.15
N ASP A 185 7.56 -14.59 3.87
CA ASP A 185 7.04 -15.72 3.09
C ASP A 185 8.10 -16.32 2.18
N VAL A 186 8.74 -15.51 1.32
CA VAL A 186 9.73 -16.03 0.38
C VAL A 186 10.82 -15.00 0.07
N ASN A 187 12.03 -15.49 -0.15
CA ASN A 187 13.16 -14.78 -0.73
C ASN A 187 13.73 -15.58 -1.88
N THR A 188 13.99 -14.91 -2.99
CA THR A 188 14.72 -15.49 -4.11
C THR A 188 15.81 -14.53 -4.58
N PHE A 189 16.86 -15.08 -5.18
CA PHE A 189 18.00 -14.33 -5.68
C PHE A 189 18.26 -14.75 -7.13
N GLY A 190 18.55 -13.76 -7.97
CA GLY A 190 18.81 -13.98 -9.38
C GLY A 190 19.81 -12.98 -9.92
N LYS A 191 20.34 -13.24 -11.11
CA LYS A 191 21.24 -12.30 -11.79
C LYS A 191 20.48 -11.05 -12.20
N THR A 192 21.12 -9.90 -11.96
CA THR A 192 20.60 -8.59 -12.37
C THR A 192 21.11 -8.26 -13.77
N ASP A 193 20.20 -7.81 -14.63
CA ASP A 193 20.58 -7.09 -15.83
C ASP A 193 20.68 -5.59 -15.50
N ASP A 194 21.86 -5.01 -15.63
CA ASP A 194 22.09 -3.58 -15.38
C ASP A 194 21.39 -2.72 -16.43
N TYR A 195 20.08 -2.55 -16.24
CA TYR A 195 19.27 -1.73 -17.12
C TYR A 195 19.66 -0.24 -17.04
N CYS A 196 20.03 0.25 -15.87
CA CYS A 196 20.46 1.63 -15.69
C CYS A 196 21.82 1.93 -16.34
N GLY A 197 22.68 0.94 -16.49
CA GLY A 197 23.91 1.08 -17.27
C GLY A 197 23.67 1.29 -18.77
N ARG A 198 22.51 0.91 -19.29
CA ARG A 198 22.15 1.00 -20.72
C ARG A 198 21.16 2.11 -21.04
N ARG A 199 20.48 2.69 -20.07
CA ARG A 199 19.48 3.75 -20.24
C ARG A 199 19.59 4.80 -19.14
N PRO A 200 19.13 6.05 -19.38
CA PRO A 200 19.11 7.07 -18.36
C PRO A 200 18.27 6.64 -17.16
N CYS A 201 18.89 6.47 -16.01
CA CYS A 201 18.20 6.25 -14.74
C CYS A 201 17.83 7.58 -14.10
N LEU A 202 16.53 7.83 -13.98
CA LEU A 202 15.99 9.07 -13.41
C LEU A 202 15.64 8.97 -11.93
N THR A 203 15.75 7.77 -11.36
CA THR A 203 15.47 7.52 -9.94
C THR A 203 16.55 8.12 -9.06
N ARG A 204 16.13 8.81 -8.01
CA ARG A 204 16.98 9.34 -6.94
C ARG A 204 16.45 8.92 -5.57
N TRP A 205 17.35 8.87 -4.59
CA TRP A 205 16.99 8.55 -3.20
C TRP A 205 17.05 9.77 -2.30
N ASP A 206 16.71 10.90 -2.85
CA ASP A 206 16.68 12.18 -2.15
C ASP A 206 15.51 13.03 -2.65
N LYS A 207 15.34 14.21 -2.06
CA LYS A 207 14.27 15.16 -2.42
C LYS A 207 14.41 15.78 -3.82
N ASN A 208 15.48 15.48 -4.55
CA ASN A 208 15.63 15.86 -5.95
C ASN A 208 15.08 14.80 -6.92
N ASP A 209 14.52 13.69 -6.43
CA ASP A 209 13.77 12.74 -7.27
C ASP A 209 12.59 13.43 -7.93
N LEU A 210 12.32 13.09 -9.20
CA LEU A 210 11.24 13.70 -9.98
C LEU A 210 9.86 13.58 -9.30
N SER A 211 9.69 12.58 -8.43
CA SER A 211 8.46 12.39 -7.67
C SER A 211 8.19 13.50 -6.65
N TYR A 212 9.14 14.37 -6.36
CA TYR A 212 8.96 15.56 -5.51
C TYR A 212 8.70 16.85 -6.30
N ALA A 213 8.89 16.83 -7.62
CA ALA A 213 8.67 18.03 -8.45
C ALA A 213 7.20 18.50 -8.42
N ARG A 214 6.98 19.77 -8.15
CA ARG A 214 5.66 20.43 -8.12
C ARG A 214 5.73 21.84 -8.70
N PRO A 215 5.12 22.12 -9.86
CA PRO A 215 4.50 21.16 -10.78
C PRO A 215 5.54 20.21 -11.40
N LEU A 216 5.10 19.04 -11.88
CA LEU A 216 5.95 18.17 -12.66
C LEU A 216 5.90 18.62 -14.14
N GLU A 217 7.05 19.03 -14.67
CA GLU A 217 7.20 19.39 -16.08
C GLU A 217 7.79 18.21 -16.87
N ALA A 218 7.43 18.15 -18.16
CA ALA A 218 8.01 17.17 -19.06
C ALA A 218 9.48 17.48 -19.30
N GLN A 219 10.33 16.50 -19.02
CA GLN A 219 11.77 16.63 -19.21
C GLN A 219 12.14 16.49 -20.69
N THR A 220 12.93 17.41 -21.20
CA THR A 220 13.55 17.29 -22.51
C THR A 220 14.57 16.14 -22.54
N PRO A 221 14.96 15.64 -23.73
CA PRO A 221 16.01 14.63 -23.84
C PRO A 221 17.35 15.06 -23.20
N GLU A 222 17.69 16.35 -23.28
CA GLU A 222 18.89 16.95 -22.69
C GLU A 222 18.82 16.93 -21.16
N GLU A 223 17.71 17.39 -20.58
CA GLU A 223 17.48 17.39 -19.14
C GLU A 223 17.48 15.98 -18.57
N ARG A 224 16.87 15.01 -19.26
CA ARG A 224 16.91 13.60 -18.86
C ARG A 224 18.33 13.05 -18.85
N ARG A 225 19.16 13.41 -19.85
CA ARG A 225 20.57 12.98 -19.87
C ARG A 225 21.37 13.63 -18.74
N ALA A 226 21.20 14.92 -18.52
CA ALA A 226 21.87 15.64 -17.44
C ALA A 226 21.50 15.07 -16.06
N LEU A 227 20.20 14.79 -15.84
CA LEU A 227 19.72 14.18 -14.61
C LEU A 227 20.30 12.79 -14.40
N ALA A 228 20.31 11.95 -15.44
CA ALA A 228 20.89 10.61 -15.38
C ALA A 228 22.38 10.64 -15.10
N GLU A 229 23.13 11.61 -15.69
CA GLU A 229 24.55 11.78 -15.43
C GLU A 229 24.81 12.17 -13.97
N SER A 230 24.03 13.11 -13.42
CA SER A 230 24.13 13.49 -12.01
C SER A 230 23.81 12.33 -11.05
N ASN A 231 22.95 11.39 -11.48
CA ASN A 231 22.57 10.24 -10.68
C ASN A 231 23.65 9.14 -10.64
N LYS A 232 24.56 9.09 -11.59
CA LYS A 232 25.69 8.14 -11.57
C LYS A 232 26.53 8.28 -10.30
N HIS A 233 26.62 9.48 -9.74
CA HIS A 233 27.36 9.75 -8.52
C HIS A 233 26.59 9.40 -7.23
N THR A 234 25.26 9.34 -7.31
CA THR A 234 24.41 8.97 -6.16
C THR A 234 24.20 7.46 -6.06
N HIS A 235 24.27 6.74 -7.19
CA HIS A 235 24.13 5.29 -7.28
C HIS A 235 25.45 4.57 -7.54
N GLY A 236 26.45 5.27 -8.04
CA GLY A 236 27.78 4.73 -8.31
C GLY A 236 28.60 4.68 -7.02
N GLY A 237 28.96 3.48 -6.61
CA GLY A 237 29.94 3.26 -5.56
C GLY A 237 31.24 4.03 -5.81
N ALA A 238 32.00 4.17 -4.74
CA ALA A 238 33.30 4.80 -4.73
C ALA A 238 34.13 4.43 -5.96
N LYS A 239 34.69 5.45 -6.61
CA LYS A 239 35.71 5.26 -7.62
C LYS A 239 36.79 4.38 -7.02
N SER A 240 37.10 3.25 -7.66
CA SER A 240 38.39 2.61 -7.49
C SER A 240 39.44 3.62 -7.96
N GLU A 241 40.14 4.23 -7.04
CA GLU A 241 41.50 4.67 -7.26
C GLU A 241 42.45 3.49 -7.14
#